data_3fd08c6461bce2b05a612c06f0451613
#
_entry.id   3fd08c6461bce2b05a612c06f0451613
#
_cell.length_a   1.000
_cell.length_b   1.000
_cell.length_c   1.000
_cell.angle_alpha   90.00
_cell.angle_beta   90.00
_cell.angle_gamma   90.00
#
_symmetry.space_group_name_H-M   'P 1'
#
loop_
_entity.id
_entity.type
_entity.pdbx_description
1 polymer ?
#
loop_
_entity_poly.entity_id
_entity_poly.type
_entity_poly.pdbx_seq_one_letter_code
_entity_poly.pdbx_strand_id
1 'polypeptide(L)'
;MRIIVCWLLACSAVWAQTPPHPSPQGRPVSLVIVGDIMLEGGPDRAVRRGQDPFASFAPLFKSADIRVGNLECVIATTGSVEPEKPNTFRVHPRHLKYLRRHFDAVGLANNHSGDFGPQAFAQMLSLLKRAGLGYYGGGMNL
;
A
#
# COMPACT_ATOMS: atom_id res chain seq x y z
N MET A 1 49.15 35.06 -52.62
CA MET A 1 48.17 35.37 -51.59
C MET A 1 47.04 34.32 -51.72
N ARG A 2 47.04 33.26 -50.84
CA ARG A 2 46.07 32.15 -50.89
C ARG A 2 45.00 32.45 -49.82
N ILE A 3 43.78 32.60 -50.25
CA ILE A 3 42.62 32.80 -49.37
C ILE A 3 42.07 31.38 -49.01
N ILE A 4 42.15 31.02 -47.74
CA ILE A 4 41.56 29.77 -47.21
C ILE A 4 40.12 30.18 -46.76
N VAL A 5 39.11 29.65 -47.44
CA VAL A 5 37.72 29.79 -47.05
C VAL A 5 37.37 28.62 -46.13
N CYS A 6 37.17 28.92 -44.86
CA CYS A 6 36.76 27.91 -43.85
C CYS A 6 35.21 27.83 -43.88
N TRP A 7 34.69 26.66 -44.31
CA TRP A 7 33.29 26.36 -44.21
C TRP A 7 32.95 25.86 -42.78
N LEU A 8 32.24 26.68 -42.03
CA LEU A 8 31.65 26.25 -40.76
C LEU A 8 30.36 25.45 -41.03
N LEU A 9 30.41 24.15 -40.87
CA LEU A 9 29.23 23.29 -40.87
C LEU A 9 28.50 23.50 -39.53
N ALA A 10 27.39 24.26 -39.59
CA ALA A 10 26.46 24.36 -38.48
C ALA A 10 25.66 23.07 -38.38
N CYS A 11 25.99 22.23 -37.39
CA CYS A 11 25.24 21.03 -37.06
C CYS A 11 23.98 21.46 -36.29
N SER A 12 22.85 21.61 -36.98
CA SER A 12 21.55 21.86 -36.33
C SER A 12 21.07 20.56 -35.68
N ALA A 13 21.18 20.48 -34.37
CA ALA A 13 20.56 19.39 -33.59
C ALA A 13 19.03 19.55 -33.64
N VAL A 14 18.37 18.78 -34.48
CA VAL A 14 16.92 18.65 -34.47
C VAL A 14 16.55 17.86 -33.22
N TRP A 15 16.10 18.54 -32.18
CA TRP A 15 15.46 17.89 -31.04
C TRP A 15 14.12 17.35 -31.52
N ALA A 16 14.03 16.04 -31.68
CA ALA A 16 12.75 15.37 -31.89
C ALA A 16 11.89 15.59 -30.64
N GLN A 17 10.95 16.50 -30.73
CA GLN A 17 9.92 16.65 -29.71
C GLN A 17 9.04 15.40 -29.78
N THR A 18 9.13 14.53 -28.77
CA THR A 18 8.14 13.46 -28.58
C THR A 18 6.77 14.14 -28.47
N PRO A 19 5.79 13.73 -29.27
CA PRO A 19 4.44 14.29 -29.17
C PRO A 19 3.95 14.07 -27.73
N PRO A 20 3.23 15.04 -27.15
CA PRO A 20 2.66 14.86 -25.82
C PRO A 20 1.77 13.62 -25.86
N HIS A 21 1.97 12.71 -24.88
CA HIS A 21 1.09 11.57 -24.72
C HIS A 21 -0.34 12.10 -24.62
N PRO A 22 -1.29 11.54 -25.39
CA PRO A 22 -2.69 11.95 -25.28
C PRO A 22 -3.12 11.74 -23.82
N SER A 23 -3.63 12.81 -23.20
CA SER A 23 -4.20 12.73 -21.86
C SER A 23 -5.29 11.66 -21.85
N PRO A 24 -5.34 10.77 -20.86
CA PRO A 24 -6.41 9.81 -20.74
C PRO A 24 -7.76 10.55 -20.80
N GLN A 25 -8.58 10.27 -21.79
CA GLN A 25 -9.93 10.83 -21.90
C GLN A 25 -10.81 10.10 -20.87
N GLY A 26 -10.69 10.49 -19.59
CA GLY A 26 -11.44 9.89 -18.51
C GLY A 26 -11.63 10.88 -17.36
N ARG A 27 -12.60 10.62 -16.48
CA ARG A 27 -12.70 11.40 -15.25
C ARG A 27 -11.45 11.20 -14.38
N PRO A 28 -11.02 12.21 -13.61
CA PRO A 28 -9.96 12.03 -12.62
C PRO A 28 -10.29 10.89 -11.65
N VAL A 29 -9.30 10.04 -11.35
CA VAL A 29 -9.42 9.00 -10.32
C VAL A 29 -9.00 9.60 -8.99
N SER A 30 -9.86 9.50 -7.99
CA SER A 30 -9.59 9.95 -6.64
C SER A 30 -8.97 8.82 -5.80
N LEU A 31 -7.89 9.14 -5.09
CA LEU A 31 -7.16 8.21 -4.26
C LEU A 31 -7.07 8.75 -2.83
N VAL A 32 -7.49 7.94 -1.84
CA VAL A 32 -7.23 8.19 -0.43
C VAL A 32 -6.13 7.27 0.04
N ILE A 33 -5.05 7.87 0.52
CA ILE A 33 -3.92 7.17 1.14
C ILE A 33 -3.91 7.55 2.61
N VAL A 34 -4.03 6.56 3.49
CA VAL A 34 -3.83 6.76 4.92
C VAL A 34 -2.44 6.27 5.35
N GLY A 35 -1.98 6.69 6.53
CA GLY A 35 -0.75 6.19 7.14
C GLY A 35 -0.91 4.79 7.73
N ASP A 36 -0.34 4.60 8.93
CA ASP A 36 -0.31 3.31 9.61
C ASP A 36 -1.68 2.89 10.12
N ILE A 37 -2.09 1.71 9.69
CA ILE A 37 -3.30 1.03 10.16
C ILE A 37 -2.88 0.09 11.30
N MET A 38 -2.81 0.65 12.51
CA MET A 38 -2.51 -0.10 13.72
C MET A 38 -3.80 -0.52 14.39
N LEU A 39 -4.05 -1.83 14.44
CA LEU A 39 -5.34 -2.37 14.89
C LEU A 39 -5.33 -2.92 16.31
N GLU A 40 -4.20 -2.92 17.01
CA GLU A 40 -4.13 -3.31 18.42
C GLU A 40 -4.70 -2.26 19.38
N GLY A 41 -4.87 -2.64 20.62
CA GLY A 41 -5.29 -1.74 21.69
C GLY A 41 -6.72 -1.24 21.55
N GLY A 42 -6.90 0.05 21.29
CA GLY A 42 -8.20 0.69 21.16
C GLY A 42 -9.07 0.12 20.04
N PRO A 43 -8.55 0.04 18.82
CA PRO A 43 -9.25 -0.57 17.68
C PRO A 43 -9.66 -2.02 17.92
N ASP A 44 -8.79 -2.86 18.51
CA ASP A 44 -9.16 -4.26 18.83
C ASP A 44 -10.29 -4.32 19.86
N ARG A 45 -10.25 -3.48 20.89
CA ARG A 45 -11.35 -3.40 21.86
C ARG A 45 -12.68 -3.00 21.20
N ALA A 46 -12.67 -2.07 20.25
CA ALA A 46 -13.86 -1.69 19.49
C ALA A 46 -14.39 -2.87 18.66
N VAL A 47 -13.52 -3.56 17.94
CA VAL A 47 -13.87 -4.73 17.11
C VAL A 47 -14.43 -5.88 17.95
N ARG A 48 -13.88 -6.13 19.14
CA ARG A 48 -14.43 -7.13 20.10
C ARG A 48 -15.84 -6.80 20.56
N ARG A 49 -16.21 -5.52 20.60
CA ARG A 49 -17.58 -5.06 20.91
C ARG A 49 -18.48 -4.97 19.68
N GLY A 50 -18.02 -5.45 18.51
CA GLY A 50 -18.76 -5.38 17.25
C GLY A 50 -18.77 -4.00 16.59
N GLN A 51 -17.98 -3.06 17.10
CA GLN A 51 -17.88 -1.70 16.57
C GLN A 51 -16.88 -1.64 15.42
N ASP A 52 -17.17 -0.78 14.46
CA ASP A 52 -16.28 -0.52 13.31
C ASP A 52 -15.26 0.58 13.69
N PRO A 53 -13.95 0.26 13.75
CA PRO A 53 -12.94 1.23 14.15
C PRO A 53 -12.74 2.36 13.13
N PHE A 54 -13.25 2.21 11.91
CA PHE A 54 -13.14 3.20 10.84
C PHE A 54 -14.44 3.98 10.59
N ALA A 55 -15.46 3.77 11.40
CA ALA A 55 -16.80 4.34 11.16
C ALA A 55 -16.79 5.87 10.96
N SER A 56 -15.98 6.59 11.74
CA SER A 56 -15.85 8.06 11.65
C SER A 56 -15.26 8.53 10.32
N PHE A 57 -14.47 7.70 9.66
CA PHE A 57 -13.84 8.01 8.37
C PHE A 57 -14.65 7.54 7.16
N ALA A 58 -15.78 6.85 7.39
CA ALA A 58 -16.57 6.28 6.31
C ALA A 58 -17.02 7.31 5.23
N PRO A 59 -17.38 8.57 5.55
CA PRO A 59 -17.68 9.57 4.52
C PRO A 59 -16.47 9.87 3.61
N LEU A 60 -15.27 10.01 4.19
CA LEU A 60 -14.03 10.23 3.43
C LEU A 60 -13.73 9.04 2.52
N PHE A 61 -13.80 7.82 3.03
CA PHE A 61 -13.53 6.62 2.25
C PHE A 61 -14.52 6.44 1.08
N LYS A 62 -15.79 6.80 1.29
CA LYS A 62 -16.81 6.74 0.23
C LYS A 62 -16.59 7.76 -0.89
N SER A 63 -15.89 8.84 -0.64
CA SER A 63 -15.60 9.87 -1.65
C SER A 63 -14.48 9.50 -2.62
N ALA A 64 -13.73 8.43 -2.32
CA ALA A 64 -12.58 8.00 -3.13
C ALA A 64 -12.89 6.76 -3.96
N ASP A 65 -12.25 6.71 -5.14
CA ASP A 65 -12.30 5.54 -6.02
C ASP A 65 -11.40 4.42 -5.52
N ILE A 66 -10.25 4.77 -4.93
CA ILE A 66 -9.24 3.82 -4.42
C ILE A 66 -8.80 4.26 -3.02
N ARG A 67 -8.70 3.32 -2.09
CA ARG A 67 -8.33 3.53 -0.69
C ARG A 67 -7.24 2.56 -0.29
N VAL A 68 -6.10 3.10 0.16
CA VAL A 68 -4.94 2.30 0.58
C VAL A 68 -4.35 2.83 1.88
N GLY A 69 -3.63 1.97 2.60
CA GLY A 69 -2.89 2.36 3.80
C GLY A 69 -1.82 1.33 4.16
N ASN A 70 -0.95 1.66 5.10
CA ASN A 70 0.09 0.77 5.59
C ASN A 70 -0.47 -0.12 6.72
N LEU A 71 -0.54 -1.44 6.52
CA LEU A 71 -1.00 -2.38 7.55
C LEU A 71 0.13 -2.67 8.55
N GLU A 72 0.19 -1.88 9.61
CA GLU A 72 1.27 -1.87 10.60
C GLU A 72 1.10 -2.95 11.70
N CYS A 73 0.51 -4.08 11.36
CA CYS A 73 0.36 -5.22 12.28
C CYS A 73 0.14 -6.52 11.51
N VAL A 74 0.49 -7.64 12.14
CA VAL A 74 0.23 -8.98 11.58
C VAL A 74 -1.21 -9.40 11.87
N ILE A 75 -1.93 -9.86 10.85
CA ILE A 75 -3.25 -10.50 11.02
C ILE A 75 -3.07 -12.00 11.01
N ALA A 76 -2.99 -12.61 12.18
CA ALA A 76 -2.74 -14.04 12.29
C ALA A 76 -3.25 -14.61 13.63
N THR A 77 -3.35 -15.95 13.68
CA THR A 77 -3.56 -16.75 14.90
C THR A 77 -2.41 -17.73 15.17
N THR A 78 -1.43 -17.76 14.26
CA THR A 78 -0.25 -18.64 14.31
C THR A 78 1.03 -17.83 14.45
N GLY A 79 2.16 -18.51 14.57
CA GLY A 79 3.47 -17.91 14.72
C GLY A 79 3.82 -17.52 16.16
N SER A 80 5.09 -17.31 16.39
CA SER A 80 5.65 -16.88 17.67
C SER A 80 6.24 -15.48 17.52
N VAL A 81 6.26 -14.73 18.62
CA VAL A 81 6.86 -13.40 18.61
C VAL A 81 8.34 -13.48 18.21
N GLU A 82 8.78 -12.55 17.40
CA GLU A 82 10.19 -12.44 17.01
C GLU A 82 11.02 -12.08 18.25
N PRO A 83 12.05 -12.88 18.59
CA PRO A 83 12.91 -12.62 19.75
C PRO A 83 13.54 -11.22 19.67
N GLU A 84 13.75 -10.60 20.82
CA GLU A 84 14.44 -9.33 20.99
C GLU A 84 13.77 -8.10 20.35
N LYS A 85 12.57 -8.26 19.76
CA LYS A 85 11.81 -7.16 19.19
C LYS A 85 10.93 -6.52 20.27
N PRO A 86 11.19 -5.24 20.64
CA PRO A 86 10.54 -4.61 21.81
C PRO A 86 9.04 -4.36 21.60
N ASN A 87 8.63 -4.11 20.36
CA ASN A 87 7.23 -3.86 20.00
C ASN A 87 6.81 -4.80 18.87
N THR A 88 5.79 -5.62 19.13
CA THR A 88 5.24 -6.56 18.17
C THR A 88 3.72 -6.48 18.17
N PHE A 89 3.12 -6.45 16.99
CA PHE A 89 1.68 -6.19 16.83
C PHE A 89 0.99 -7.32 16.07
N ARG A 90 0.02 -7.96 16.72
CA ARG A 90 -0.79 -9.01 16.10
C ARG A 90 -2.26 -8.86 16.46
N VAL A 91 -3.11 -8.92 15.44
CA VAL A 91 -4.55 -8.90 15.63
C VAL A 91 -5.23 -10.13 15.03
N HIS A 92 -6.38 -10.45 15.58
CA HIS A 92 -7.18 -11.59 15.15
C HIS A 92 -7.81 -11.34 13.76
N PRO A 93 -7.98 -12.36 12.90
CA PRO A 93 -8.62 -12.25 11.58
C PRO A 93 -10.03 -11.61 11.54
N ARG A 94 -10.69 -11.46 12.69
CA ARG A 94 -11.98 -10.74 12.80
C ARG A 94 -11.93 -9.29 12.30
N HIS A 95 -10.74 -8.68 12.23
CA HIS A 95 -10.51 -7.33 11.73
C HIS A 95 -10.68 -7.22 10.21
N LEU A 96 -10.51 -8.31 9.46
CA LEU A 96 -10.54 -8.32 7.99
C LEU A 96 -11.83 -7.77 7.41
N LYS A 97 -12.98 -8.05 8.04
CA LYS A 97 -14.28 -7.55 7.57
C LYS A 97 -14.36 -6.02 7.55
N TYR A 98 -13.69 -5.36 8.50
CA TYR A 98 -13.63 -3.90 8.56
C TYR A 98 -12.60 -3.33 7.58
N LEU A 99 -11.42 -3.94 7.49
CA LEU A 99 -10.42 -3.57 6.49
C LEU A 99 -11.02 -3.67 5.08
N ARG A 100 -11.62 -4.80 4.72
CA ARG A 100 -12.22 -5.00 3.39
C ARG A 100 -13.38 -4.05 3.09
N ARG A 101 -14.08 -3.57 4.11
CA ARG A 101 -15.16 -2.57 3.96
C ARG A 101 -14.61 -1.21 3.55
N HIS A 102 -13.43 -0.84 4.03
CA HIS A 102 -12.92 0.53 3.94
C HIS A 102 -11.69 0.68 3.02
N PHE A 103 -10.97 -0.40 2.73
CA PHE A 103 -9.76 -0.38 1.93
C PHE A 103 -9.84 -1.34 0.74
N ASP A 104 -9.23 -0.94 -0.36
CA ASP A 104 -9.08 -1.76 -1.56
C ASP A 104 -7.79 -2.56 -1.53
N ALA A 105 -6.72 -1.97 -0.97
CA ALA A 105 -5.45 -2.65 -0.76
C ALA A 105 -4.71 -2.09 0.46
N VAL A 106 -3.76 -2.89 0.99
CA VAL A 106 -2.88 -2.51 2.10
C VAL A 106 -1.42 -2.78 1.77
N GLY A 107 -0.54 -1.85 2.20
CA GLY A 107 0.90 -2.03 2.15
C GLY A 107 1.37 -2.96 3.25
N LEU A 108 2.35 -3.82 2.94
CA LEU A 108 2.96 -4.77 3.88
C LEU A 108 4.46 -4.52 4.05
N ALA A 109 5.05 -3.56 3.31
CA ALA A 109 6.47 -3.24 3.39
C ALA A 109 6.77 -2.35 4.61
N ASN A 110 6.68 -2.94 5.80
CA ASN A 110 6.99 -2.26 7.06
C ASN A 110 7.71 -3.21 8.03
N ASN A 111 8.22 -2.63 9.12
CA ASN A 111 8.99 -3.38 10.11
C ASN A 111 8.15 -4.30 11.00
N HIS A 112 6.81 -4.23 10.95
CA HIS A 112 5.91 -5.07 11.77
C HIS A 112 5.33 -6.27 11.02
N SER A 113 5.50 -6.38 9.72
CA SER A 113 4.99 -7.50 8.94
C SER A 113 5.58 -8.85 9.35
N GLY A 114 6.82 -8.86 9.88
CA GLY A 114 7.51 -10.05 10.35
C GLY A 114 7.42 -10.35 11.86
N ASP A 115 6.67 -9.59 12.63
CA ASP A 115 6.65 -9.64 14.11
C ASP A 115 6.40 -11.01 14.73
N PHE A 116 5.75 -11.90 14.00
CA PHE A 116 5.39 -13.25 14.47
C PHE A 116 5.93 -14.35 13.56
N GLY A 117 6.98 -14.05 12.80
CA GLY A 117 7.72 -14.97 11.95
C GLY A 117 7.03 -15.34 10.63
N PRO A 118 7.72 -16.13 9.79
CA PRO A 118 7.27 -16.46 8.43
C PRO A 118 5.91 -17.16 8.38
N GLN A 119 5.60 -18.00 9.38
CA GLN A 119 4.34 -18.72 9.43
C GLN A 119 3.14 -17.78 9.61
N ALA A 120 3.26 -16.79 10.49
CA ALA A 120 2.21 -15.78 10.70
C ALA A 120 2.06 -14.89 9.46
N PHE A 121 3.16 -14.49 8.83
CA PHE A 121 3.16 -13.73 7.60
C PHE A 121 2.46 -14.50 6.46
N ALA A 122 2.80 -15.76 6.25
CA ALA A 122 2.15 -16.61 5.25
C ALA A 122 0.64 -16.75 5.50
N GLN A 123 0.25 -16.91 6.78
CA GLN A 123 -1.16 -16.92 7.16
C GLN A 123 -1.84 -15.59 6.82
N MET A 124 -1.22 -14.46 7.13
CA MET A 124 -1.75 -13.13 6.80
C MET A 124 -2.00 -12.97 5.30
N LEU A 125 -1.02 -13.31 4.45
CA LEU A 125 -1.18 -13.23 2.99
C LEU A 125 -2.38 -14.06 2.50
N SER A 126 -2.50 -15.30 3.02
CA SER A 126 -3.63 -16.19 2.71
C SER A 126 -4.98 -15.60 3.16
N LEU A 127 -5.02 -14.98 4.34
CA LEU A 127 -6.21 -14.33 4.90
C LEU A 127 -6.63 -13.11 4.09
N LEU A 128 -5.69 -12.23 3.71
CA LEU A 128 -5.94 -11.06 2.87
C LEU A 128 -6.52 -11.49 1.51
N LYS A 129 -5.89 -12.48 0.87
CA LYS A 129 -6.37 -13.04 -0.41
C LYS A 129 -7.78 -13.58 -0.30
N ARG A 130 -8.10 -14.39 0.73
CA ARG A 130 -9.45 -14.94 0.94
C ARG A 130 -10.49 -13.86 1.24
N ALA A 131 -10.10 -12.78 1.91
CA ALA A 131 -10.98 -11.65 2.18
C ALA A 131 -11.23 -10.78 0.95
N GLY A 132 -10.51 -10.99 -0.17
CA GLY A 132 -10.56 -10.15 -1.36
C GLY A 132 -9.99 -8.74 -1.11
N LEU A 133 -9.07 -8.59 -0.15
CA LEU A 133 -8.34 -7.36 0.11
C LEU A 133 -6.99 -7.42 -0.61
N GLY A 134 -6.73 -6.45 -1.50
CA GLY A 134 -5.45 -6.32 -2.19
C GLY A 134 -4.30 -6.05 -1.21
N TYR A 135 -3.09 -6.45 -1.58
CA TYR A 135 -1.89 -6.10 -0.82
C TYR A 135 -0.68 -5.93 -1.74
N TYR A 136 0.31 -5.16 -1.28
CA TYR A 136 1.55 -4.89 -1.99
C TYR A 136 2.72 -4.74 -1.01
N GLY A 137 3.95 -4.80 -1.53
CA GLY A 137 5.16 -4.63 -0.72
C GLY A 137 5.52 -5.83 0.14
N GLY A 138 4.97 -7.00 -0.13
CA GLY A 138 5.29 -8.25 0.56
C GLY A 138 4.78 -9.47 -0.19
N GLY A 139 5.48 -10.59 -0.07
CA GLY A 139 5.14 -11.85 -0.72
C GLY A 139 5.97 -13.00 -0.18
N MET A 140 5.67 -14.23 -0.62
CA MET A 140 6.44 -15.43 -0.23
C MET A 140 7.68 -15.64 -1.10
N ASN A 141 7.75 -14.98 -2.25
CA ASN A 141 8.87 -15.00 -3.19
C ASN A 141 9.30 -13.56 -3.47
N LEU A 142 10.53 -13.24 -3.18
CA LEU A 142 11.21 -12.00 -3.55
C LEU A 142 12.07 -12.29 -4.75
#